data_dc619c4438df51708a7ffa2eaaafe2cb
#
_entry.id   dc619c4438df51708a7ffa2eaaafe2cb
#
_cell.length_a   1.000
_cell.length_b   1.000
_cell.length_c   1.000
_cell.angle_alpha   90.00
_cell.angle_beta   90.00
_cell.angle_gamma   90.00
#
_symmetry.space_group_name_H-M   'P 1'
#
loop_
_entity.id
_entity.type
_entity.pdbx_description
1 polymer ?
#
loop_
_entity_poly.entity_id
_entity_poly.type
_entity_poly.pdbx_seq_one_letter_code
_entity_poly.pdbx_strand_id
1 'polypeptide(L)'
;MQYCVLYKSIYATSEMGLTRFVNIKLPKQMSQNYFNSLPLRRQLDELGTCRFMDISEFDNGIEAAKDKKIVIVGCGAQGLNQGLNMRDSGLDVSYTLRAEAIEQKRQSFINASENGFNVGTYEEMLPSADIVMNLTPDKQHSAVVETVIPHMKQGACFSYAHGFNIVEEGIQIRKDLTVFMVAPKSPGSEVREEYKRGFGVPTLIACHGENDPNENGIEIAKALCFAQGGHLAGALESSFVAEVKSDLLGEQTILCGMLQAGSLLCYDKMKAEGIEPAYAVKLLQDGWEVVTEALKQGGVTNMMDRLSNPAKIEAFRLSEELKVIMRSLYEKHMDDIISGEFSRGMMEDWADGDAKLLGWREATGQTEFEKTEGVGEITEQEYFDKGILMIAMVRAGVELAFEVMVEAGIEPESAYYESLHEVPLIANTIARKKLYEMNRIISDTAEYGCYLFAHACVPLLEDFMKTVDTDVIGKGMCPEDNGVDNRTLVDVNFIIRNHPVEEIGEVLRDAMGSMKAL
;
A
#
# COMPACT_ATOMS: atom_id res chain seq x y z
N MET A 1 14.65 14.14 -10.46
CA MET A 1 15.35 13.44 -11.55
C MET A 1 15.51 14.24 -12.83
N GLN A 2 14.53 15.02 -13.30
CA GLN A 2 14.75 15.95 -14.44
C GLN A 2 15.95 16.90 -14.25
N TYR A 3 16.29 17.29 -13.04
CA TYR A 3 17.46 18.14 -12.75
C TYR A 3 18.81 17.40 -12.82
N CYS A 4 18.85 16.11 -12.59
CA CYS A 4 20.09 15.33 -12.69
C CYS A 4 20.48 15.06 -14.16
N VAL A 5 19.51 14.95 -15.05
CA VAL A 5 19.71 14.77 -16.50
C VAL A 5 20.19 16.08 -17.15
N LEU A 6 19.69 17.24 -16.69
CA LEU A 6 20.17 18.54 -17.18
C LEU A 6 21.61 18.86 -16.72
N TYR A 7 22.03 18.44 -15.53
CA TYR A 7 23.38 18.69 -15.02
C TYR A 7 24.46 17.82 -15.70
N LYS A 8 24.13 16.61 -16.14
CA LYS A 8 25.05 15.77 -16.92
C LYS A 8 25.21 16.21 -18.38
N SER A 9 24.26 16.98 -18.92
CA SER A 9 24.29 17.49 -20.29
C SER A 9 25.14 18.75 -20.45
N ILE A 10 25.47 19.47 -19.36
CA ILE A 10 26.20 20.76 -19.41
C ILE A 10 27.74 20.58 -19.35
N TYR A 11 28.24 19.42 -18.89
CA TYR A 11 29.69 19.19 -18.75
C TYR A 11 30.31 18.29 -19.82
N ALA A 12 29.60 17.96 -20.89
CA ALA A 12 30.13 17.15 -22.01
C ALA A 12 30.42 17.93 -23.28
N THR A 13 30.79 19.19 -23.18
CA THR A 13 31.20 19.99 -24.34
C THR A 13 32.51 20.72 -24.09
N SER A 14 33.63 20.02 -24.27
CA SER A 14 34.84 20.61 -24.80
C SER A 14 35.67 19.49 -25.44
N GLU A 15 35.49 19.30 -26.70
CA GLU A 15 36.49 19.15 -27.74
C GLU A 15 35.84 18.58 -29.00
N MET A 16 36.02 19.32 -30.08
CA MET A 16 35.58 19.08 -31.46
C MET A 16 34.19 19.63 -31.85
N GLY A 17 34.27 20.82 -32.49
CA GLY A 17 33.14 21.49 -33.08
C GLY A 17 32.45 20.70 -34.18
N LEU A 18 31.30 20.22 -33.85
CA LEU A 18 30.19 19.87 -34.75
C LEU A 18 28.89 19.93 -33.93
N THR A 19 28.19 21.05 -34.08
CA THR A 19 26.85 21.23 -33.51
C THR A 19 25.89 20.24 -34.16
N ARG A 20 25.78 19.02 -33.61
CA ARG A 20 24.64 18.17 -33.85
C ARG A 20 23.49 18.65 -32.95
N PHE A 21 22.48 19.26 -33.54
CA PHE A 21 21.21 19.43 -32.90
C PHE A 21 20.68 18.02 -32.56
N VAL A 22 20.83 17.61 -31.31
CA VAL A 22 20.15 16.46 -30.77
C VAL A 22 18.66 16.86 -30.73
N ASN A 23 17.85 16.27 -31.59
CA ASN A 23 16.41 16.36 -31.49
C ASN A 23 16.03 15.69 -30.15
N ILE A 24 15.94 16.49 -29.08
CA ILE A 24 15.32 16.07 -27.83
C ILE A 24 13.85 15.88 -28.21
N LYS A 25 13.43 14.62 -28.39
CA LYS A 25 12.01 14.28 -28.36
C LYS A 25 11.52 14.77 -27.02
N LEU A 26 10.73 15.84 -27.02
CA LEU A 26 9.92 16.21 -25.85
C LEU A 26 9.19 14.96 -25.39
N PRO A 27 9.17 14.66 -24.09
CA PRO A 27 8.42 13.52 -23.59
C PRO A 27 6.98 13.59 -24.10
N LYS A 28 6.41 12.43 -24.46
CA LYS A 28 4.98 12.27 -24.76
C LYS A 28 4.19 13.09 -23.76
N GLN A 29 3.23 13.85 -24.26
CA GLN A 29 2.34 14.72 -23.49
C GLN A 29 2.02 14.08 -22.14
N MET A 30 2.53 14.67 -21.04
CA MET A 30 2.25 14.20 -19.68
C MET A 30 0.73 14.15 -19.51
N SER A 31 0.20 13.12 -18.88
CA SER A 31 -1.21 13.06 -18.57
C SER A 31 -1.60 14.31 -17.77
N GLN A 32 -2.69 14.95 -18.14
CA GLN A 32 -3.20 16.14 -17.43
C GLN A 32 -3.97 15.69 -16.18
N ASN A 33 -3.29 14.98 -15.26
CA ASN A 33 -3.84 14.72 -13.92
C ASN A 33 -3.65 15.97 -13.02
N TYR A 34 -4.29 15.98 -11.86
CA TYR A 34 -4.20 17.11 -10.93
C TYR A 34 -2.76 17.42 -10.55
N PHE A 35 -2.00 16.40 -10.09
CA PHE A 35 -0.62 16.58 -9.67
C PHE A 35 0.26 17.20 -10.75
N ASN A 36 0.21 16.68 -11.97
CA ASN A 36 1.04 17.16 -13.07
C ASN A 36 0.59 18.53 -13.62
N SER A 37 -0.61 18.98 -13.28
CA SER A 37 -1.11 20.33 -13.59
C SER A 37 -0.57 21.40 -12.63
N LEU A 38 -0.08 21.00 -11.45
CA LEU A 38 0.41 21.92 -10.43
C LEU A 38 1.78 22.51 -10.82
N PRO A 39 2.08 23.77 -10.42
CA PRO A 39 3.44 24.30 -10.49
C PRO A 39 4.40 23.44 -9.66
N LEU A 40 5.66 23.29 -10.10
CA LEU A 40 6.66 22.44 -9.45
C LEU A 40 6.75 22.62 -7.93
N ARG A 41 6.73 23.88 -7.45
CA ARG A 41 6.75 24.16 -6.00
C ARG A 41 5.59 23.49 -5.28
N ARG A 42 4.38 23.58 -5.84
CA ARG A 42 3.19 22.94 -5.27
C ARG A 42 3.28 21.42 -5.34
N GLN A 43 3.84 20.87 -6.41
CA GLN A 43 4.07 19.42 -6.50
C GLN A 43 4.96 18.93 -5.36
N LEU A 44 6.07 19.66 -5.07
CA LEU A 44 6.97 19.32 -3.97
C LEU A 44 6.32 19.54 -2.60
N ASP A 45 5.57 20.64 -2.42
CA ASP A 45 4.85 20.90 -1.18
C ASP A 45 3.82 19.79 -0.89
N GLU A 46 3.07 19.35 -1.90
CA GLU A 46 2.06 18.28 -1.76
C GLU A 46 2.71 16.91 -1.49
N LEU A 47 3.80 16.55 -2.17
CA LEU A 47 4.54 15.29 -1.94
C LEU A 47 5.17 15.24 -0.55
N GLY A 48 5.75 16.35 -0.09
CA GLY A 48 6.42 16.48 1.20
C GLY A 48 5.45 16.81 2.36
N THR A 49 4.15 16.67 2.19
CA THR A 49 3.18 16.91 3.27
C THR A 49 2.88 15.62 3.99
N CYS A 50 3.56 15.40 5.12
CA CYS A 50 3.23 14.34 6.06
C CYS A 50 3.77 14.70 7.44
N ARG A 51 2.97 14.50 8.48
CA ARG A 51 3.41 14.56 9.87
C ARG A 51 2.65 13.57 10.73
N PHE A 52 3.35 12.95 11.66
CA PHE A 52 2.72 12.15 12.70
C PHE A 52 1.96 13.07 13.68
N MET A 53 0.72 12.71 13.98
CA MET A 53 -0.13 13.49 14.86
C MET A 53 0.00 12.99 16.31
N ASP A 54 0.14 13.93 17.25
CA ASP A 54 0.12 13.59 18.66
C ASP A 54 -1.30 13.16 19.09
N ILE A 55 -1.37 12.17 19.98
CA ILE A 55 -2.65 11.62 20.45
C ILE A 55 -3.55 12.69 21.08
N SER A 56 -2.96 13.72 21.71
CA SER A 56 -3.69 14.85 22.30
C SER A 56 -4.44 15.70 21.27
N GLU A 57 -4.06 15.65 20.00
CA GLU A 57 -4.80 16.31 18.91
C GLU A 57 -6.19 15.71 18.67
N PHE A 58 -6.46 14.55 19.26
CA PHE A 58 -7.73 13.83 19.21
C PHE A 58 -8.56 13.95 20.50
N ASP A 59 -8.19 14.80 21.46
CA ASP A 59 -8.90 15.00 22.73
C ASP A 59 -10.37 15.40 22.55
N ASN A 60 -10.72 16.07 21.44
CA ASN A 60 -12.10 16.39 21.07
C ASN A 60 -12.92 15.17 20.60
N GLY A 61 -12.29 14.02 20.39
CA GLY A 61 -12.95 12.79 19.97
C GLY A 61 -13.79 12.99 18.71
N ILE A 62 -15.09 12.66 18.79
CA ILE A 62 -16.02 12.71 17.66
C ILE A 62 -16.78 14.05 17.53
N GLU A 63 -16.52 15.06 18.34
CA GLU A 63 -17.36 16.27 18.45
C GLU A 63 -17.60 16.97 17.10
N ALA A 64 -16.59 17.04 16.21
CA ALA A 64 -16.77 17.67 14.89
C ALA A 64 -17.72 16.90 13.96
N ALA A 65 -18.03 15.63 14.25
CA ALA A 65 -18.92 14.77 13.44
C ALA A 65 -20.18 14.29 14.19
N LYS A 66 -20.29 14.52 15.50
CA LYS A 66 -21.28 13.92 16.41
C LYS A 66 -22.73 14.15 16.00
N ASP A 67 -23.07 15.38 15.60
CA ASP A 67 -24.43 15.76 15.23
C ASP A 67 -24.64 15.79 13.70
N LYS A 68 -23.72 15.17 12.97
CA LYS A 68 -23.74 15.11 11.49
C LYS A 68 -24.32 13.79 11.00
N LYS A 69 -25.18 13.87 10.01
CA LYS A 69 -25.66 12.69 9.30
C LYS A 69 -24.61 12.24 8.29
N ILE A 70 -24.07 11.04 8.51
CA ILE A 70 -23.07 10.42 7.64
C ILE A 70 -23.78 9.44 6.71
N VAL A 71 -23.56 9.58 5.40
CA VAL A 71 -24.08 8.67 4.39
C VAL A 71 -22.92 8.08 3.60
N ILE A 72 -22.77 6.77 3.64
CA ILE A 72 -21.73 6.05 2.90
C ILE A 72 -22.28 5.60 1.55
N VAL A 73 -21.56 5.91 0.48
CA VAL A 73 -21.81 5.41 -0.87
C VAL A 73 -21.04 4.11 -1.06
N GLY A 74 -21.75 2.99 -1.22
CA GLY A 74 -21.15 1.67 -1.32
C GLY A 74 -21.01 0.96 0.03
N CYS A 75 -21.19 -0.37 0.04
CA CYS A 75 -21.05 -1.20 1.23
C CYS A 75 -20.26 -2.47 0.88
N GLY A 76 -19.04 -2.27 0.36
CA GLY A 76 -18.01 -3.29 0.21
C GLY A 76 -17.26 -3.52 1.53
N ALA A 77 -16.06 -4.08 1.46
CA ALA A 77 -15.26 -4.37 2.66
C ALA A 77 -14.93 -3.09 3.46
N GLN A 78 -14.41 -2.04 2.81
CA GLN A 78 -14.13 -0.77 3.48
C GLN A 78 -15.42 -0.10 3.97
N GLY A 79 -16.42 0.05 3.09
CA GLY A 79 -17.67 0.73 3.44
C GLY A 79 -18.37 0.12 4.64
N LEU A 80 -18.51 -1.21 4.69
CA LEU A 80 -19.15 -1.89 5.83
C LEU A 80 -18.37 -1.69 7.12
N ASN A 81 -17.07 -1.96 7.11
CA ASN A 81 -16.28 -2.03 8.34
C ASN A 81 -16.00 -0.66 8.93
N GLN A 82 -15.74 0.36 8.11
CA GLN A 82 -15.66 1.75 8.57
C GLN A 82 -17.01 2.22 9.14
N GLY A 83 -18.12 1.92 8.46
CA GLY A 83 -19.47 2.27 8.95
C GLY A 83 -19.81 1.62 10.29
N LEU A 84 -19.45 0.36 10.49
CA LEU A 84 -19.62 -0.34 11.77
C LEU A 84 -18.82 0.34 12.90
N ASN A 85 -17.55 0.69 12.65
CA ASN A 85 -16.71 1.34 13.66
C ASN A 85 -17.26 2.72 14.03
N MET A 86 -17.64 3.54 13.05
CA MET A 86 -18.22 4.86 13.29
C MET A 86 -19.54 4.78 14.06
N ARG A 87 -20.42 3.84 13.71
CA ARG A 87 -21.68 3.60 14.44
C ARG A 87 -21.41 3.18 15.90
N ASP A 88 -20.49 2.24 16.11
CA ASP A 88 -20.15 1.76 17.45
C ASP A 88 -19.48 2.85 18.29
N SER A 89 -18.89 3.86 17.65
CA SER A 89 -18.36 5.09 18.27
C SER A 89 -19.44 6.17 18.50
N GLY A 90 -20.69 5.93 18.14
CA GLY A 90 -21.83 6.81 18.43
C GLY A 90 -22.20 7.80 17.33
N LEU A 91 -21.71 7.61 16.10
CA LEU A 91 -22.07 8.45 14.96
C LEU A 91 -23.34 7.95 14.23
N ASP A 92 -24.09 8.88 13.63
CA ASP A 92 -25.28 8.57 12.80
C ASP A 92 -24.86 8.17 11.37
N VAL A 93 -24.83 6.87 11.11
CA VAL A 93 -24.34 6.28 9.85
C VAL A 93 -25.48 5.59 9.10
N SER A 94 -25.61 5.88 7.83
CA SER A 94 -26.52 5.22 6.90
C SER A 94 -25.84 5.01 5.54
N TYR A 95 -26.49 4.26 4.65
CA TYR A 95 -25.93 3.93 3.33
C TYR A 95 -26.80 4.40 2.21
N THR A 96 -26.18 4.72 1.10
CA THR A 96 -26.87 4.97 -0.15
C THR A 96 -26.31 4.09 -1.26
N LEU A 97 -27.20 3.53 -2.05
CA LEU A 97 -26.87 2.62 -3.15
C LEU A 97 -27.71 2.97 -4.39
N ARG A 98 -27.24 2.53 -5.56
CA ARG A 98 -28.05 2.62 -6.79
C ARG A 98 -29.36 1.85 -6.61
N ALA A 99 -30.46 2.39 -7.11
CA ALA A 99 -31.80 1.76 -7.02
C ALA A 99 -31.80 0.29 -7.44
N GLU A 100 -31.14 -0.03 -8.55
CA GLU A 100 -30.98 -1.40 -9.04
C GLU A 100 -30.29 -2.34 -8.02
N ALA A 101 -29.30 -1.83 -7.27
CA ALA A 101 -28.58 -2.64 -6.27
C ALA A 101 -29.50 -2.98 -5.08
N ILE A 102 -30.41 -2.08 -4.74
CA ILE A 102 -31.42 -2.27 -3.70
C ILE A 102 -32.50 -3.26 -4.19
N GLU A 103 -33.06 -3.04 -5.39
CA GLU A 103 -34.10 -3.90 -5.98
C GLU A 103 -33.62 -5.35 -6.17
N GLN A 104 -32.39 -5.50 -6.69
CA GLN A 104 -31.77 -6.82 -6.92
C GLN A 104 -31.17 -7.44 -5.66
N LYS A 105 -31.22 -6.75 -4.52
CA LYS A 105 -30.60 -7.17 -3.25
C LYS A 105 -29.15 -7.62 -3.45
N ARG A 106 -28.35 -6.79 -4.14
CA ARG A 106 -26.92 -7.06 -4.34
C ARG A 106 -26.20 -7.14 -3.00
N GLN A 107 -24.99 -7.71 -2.99
CA GLN A 107 -24.24 -7.94 -1.76
C GLN A 107 -24.08 -6.68 -0.91
N SER A 108 -23.85 -5.52 -1.51
CA SER A 108 -23.77 -4.24 -0.78
C SER A 108 -25.05 -3.88 -0.01
N PHE A 109 -26.23 -4.18 -0.56
CA PHE A 109 -27.51 -3.99 0.12
C PHE A 109 -27.65 -5.01 1.27
N ILE A 110 -27.30 -6.27 1.04
CA ILE A 110 -27.34 -7.32 2.07
C ILE A 110 -26.41 -6.94 3.22
N ASN A 111 -25.16 -6.55 2.93
CA ASN A 111 -24.17 -6.14 3.92
C ASN A 111 -24.70 -5.02 4.83
N ALA A 112 -25.30 -3.98 4.26
CA ALA A 112 -25.81 -2.86 5.06
C ALA A 112 -27.08 -3.23 5.85
N SER A 113 -28.05 -3.90 5.21
CA SER A 113 -29.35 -4.19 5.81
C SER A 113 -29.26 -5.25 6.92
N GLU A 114 -28.47 -6.32 6.74
CA GLU A 114 -28.27 -7.35 7.75
C GLU A 114 -27.51 -6.83 8.99
N ASN A 115 -26.72 -5.77 8.83
CA ASN A 115 -26.07 -5.07 9.93
C ASN A 115 -26.94 -3.96 10.55
N GLY A 116 -28.22 -3.83 10.14
CA GLY A 116 -29.19 -2.95 10.75
C GLY A 116 -29.04 -1.46 10.36
N PHE A 117 -28.33 -1.17 9.29
CA PHE A 117 -28.22 0.20 8.79
C PHE A 117 -29.43 0.60 7.96
N ASN A 118 -29.76 1.91 7.99
CA ASN A 118 -30.71 2.50 7.06
C ASN A 118 -30.08 2.58 5.66
N VAL A 119 -30.80 2.11 4.63
CA VAL A 119 -30.34 2.08 3.24
C VAL A 119 -31.39 2.70 2.34
N GLY A 120 -31.00 3.61 1.48
CA GLY A 120 -31.90 4.22 0.47
C GLY A 120 -31.16 4.58 -0.81
N THR A 121 -31.91 5.13 -1.77
CA THR A 121 -31.35 5.63 -3.04
C THR A 121 -30.60 6.93 -2.83
N TYR A 122 -29.91 7.40 -3.87
CA TYR A 122 -29.21 8.68 -3.84
C TYR A 122 -30.17 9.84 -3.57
N GLU A 123 -31.33 9.83 -4.22
CA GLU A 123 -32.36 10.85 -4.08
C GLU A 123 -32.97 10.90 -2.67
N GLU A 124 -33.06 9.77 -1.99
CA GLU A 124 -33.64 9.67 -0.65
C GLU A 124 -32.65 10.09 0.44
N MET A 125 -31.37 9.72 0.30
CA MET A 125 -30.41 9.81 1.38
C MET A 125 -29.54 11.09 1.34
N LEU A 126 -29.08 11.49 0.15
CA LEU A 126 -28.08 12.53 0.00
C LEU A 126 -28.56 13.96 0.32
N PRO A 127 -29.83 14.36 0.02
CA PRO A 127 -30.26 15.72 0.33
C PRO A 127 -30.21 16.12 1.80
N SER A 128 -30.22 15.14 2.70
CA SER A 128 -30.11 15.35 4.15
C SER A 128 -28.74 15.06 4.73
N ALA A 129 -27.78 14.53 3.95
CA ALA A 129 -26.47 14.17 4.40
C ALA A 129 -25.58 15.39 4.69
N ASP A 130 -24.91 15.40 5.83
CA ASP A 130 -23.88 16.39 6.17
C ASP A 130 -22.52 15.96 5.63
N ILE A 131 -22.21 14.67 5.72
CA ILE A 131 -21.00 14.04 5.24
C ILE A 131 -21.39 12.88 4.34
N VAL A 132 -20.83 12.86 3.13
CA VAL A 132 -20.98 11.76 2.19
C VAL A 132 -19.60 11.12 2.00
N MET A 133 -19.48 9.84 2.30
CA MET A 133 -18.23 9.09 2.15
C MET A 133 -18.31 8.19 0.93
N ASN A 134 -17.44 8.41 -0.05
CA ASN A 134 -17.33 7.55 -1.23
C ASN A 134 -16.37 6.39 -0.94
N LEU A 135 -16.92 5.21 -0.64
CA LEU A 135 -16.19 3.98 -0.35
C LEU A 135 -16.50 2.89 -1.40
N THR A 136 -16.67 3.33 -2.64
CA THR A 136 -16.77 2.46 -3.82
C THR A 136 -15.37 2.16 -4.38
N PRO A 137 -15.20 1.14 -5.25
CA PRO A 137 -13.93 0.92 -5.94
C PRO A 137 -13.48 2.13 -6.78
N ASP A 138 -12.18 2.38 -6.87
CA ASP A 138 -11.59 3.57 -7.50
C ASP A 138 -12.10 3.79 -8.94
N LYS A 139 -12.14 2.76 -9.75
CA LYS A 139 -12.66 2.84 -11.14
C LYS A 139 -14.13 3.28 -11.25
N GLN A 140 -14.88 3.33 -10.16
CA GLN A 140 -16.26 3.80 -10.13
C GLN A 140 -16.36 5.24 -9.63
N HIS A 141 -15.29 5.81 -9.06
CA HIS A 141 -15.34 7.10 -8.39
C HIS A 141 -15.84 8.22 -9.28
N SER A 142 -15.36 8.36 -10.52
CA SER A 142 -15.82 9.40 -11.45
C SER A 142 -17.31 9.30 -11.73
N ALA A 143 -17.83 8.11 -12.03
CA ALA A 143 -19.25 7.89 -12.26
C ALA A 143 -20.09 8.13 -10.98
N VAL A 144 -19.56 7.79 -9.82
CA VAL A 144 -20.20 8.07 -8.52
C VAL A 144 -20.26 9.57 -8.27
N VAL A 145 -19.15 10.29 -8.46
CA VAL A 145 -19.08 11.74 -8.29
C VAL A 145 -20.12 12.45 -9.20
N GLU A 146 -20.18 12.08 -10.47
CA GLU A 146 -21.14 12.65 -11.43
C GLU A 146 -22.60 12.45 -10.99
N THR A 147 -22.92 11.31 -10.39
CA THR A 147 -24.29 10.97 -9.99
C THR A 147 -24.64 11.43 -8.57
N VAL A 148 -23.71 11.42 -7.64
CA VAL A 148 -23.91 11.70 -6.20
C VAL A 148 -23.89 13.21 -5.90
N ILE A 149 -22.90 13.93 -6.43
CA ILE A 149 -22.70 15.35 -6.14
C ILE A 149 -23.95 16.22 -6.42
N PRO A 150 -24.71 16.02 -7.51
CA PRO A 150 -25.92 16.80 -7.76
C PRO A 150 -27.02 16.67 -6.68
N HIS A 151 -27.08 15.55 -5.97
CA HIS A 151 -28.05 15.30 -4.89
C HIS A 151 -27.60 15.83 -3.53
N MET A 152 -26.32 16.15 -3.37
CA MET A 152 -25.78 16.64 -2.10
C MET A 152 -26.24 18.07 -1.81
N LYS A 153 -26.60 18.33 -0.56
CA LYS A 153 -26.94 19.69 -0.12
C LYS A 153 -25.73 20.62 -0.24
N GLN A 154 -26.00 21.91 -0.33
CA GLN A 154 -24.97 22.93 -0.34
C GLN A 154 -24.19 22.95 0.97
N GLY A 155 -22.87 23.09 0.91
CA GLY A 155 -21.99 23.15 2.07
C GLY A 155 -21.79 21.83 2.80
N ALA A 156 -22.19 20.69 2.21
CA ALA A 156 -21.90 19.37 2.75
C ALA A 156 -20.41 18.99 2.56
N CYS A 157 -20.01 17.90 3.20
CA CYS A 157 -18.67 17.36 3.05
C CYS A 157 -18.69 16.11 2.15
N PHE A 158 -17.63 15.92 1.37
CA PHE A 158 -17.40 14.73 0.57
C PHE A 158 -16.07 14.10 0.94
N SER A 159 -16.07 12.83 1.33
CA SER A 159 -14.91 12.14 1.84
C SER A 159 -14.50 10.95 0.97
N TYR A 160 -13.21 10.75 0.85
CA TYR A 160 -12.56 9.62 0.22
C TYR A 160 -11.78 8.77 1.23
N ALA A 161 -11.52 7.50 0.90
CA ALA A 161 -10.56 6.65 1.61
C ALA A 161 -9.25 6.47 0.82
N HIS A 162 -9.21 6.87 -0.45
CA HIS A 162 -8.04 6.93 -1.33
C HIS A 162 -8.22 8.05 -2.33
N GLY A 163 -7.15 8.79 -2.59
CA GLY A 163 -7.22 10.05 -3.34
C GLY A 163 -7.15 9.93 -4.87
N PHE A 164 -7.13 8.72 -5.45
CA PHE A 164 -6.89 8.46 -6.87
C PHE A 164 -7.76 9.32 -7.81
N ASN A 165 -9.06 9.42 -7.55
CA ASN A 165 -10.00 10.16 -8.36
C ASN A 165 -9.66 11.67 -8.46
N ILE A 166 -9.18 12.28 -7.37
CA ILE A 166 -8.72 13.68 -7.36
C ILE A 166 -7.38 13.81 -8.06
N VAL A 167 -6.40 12.96 -7.68
CA VAL A 167 -5.00 13.15 -8.06
C VAL A 167 -4.72 12.66 -9.49
N GLU A 168 -5.21 11.48 -9.84
CA GLU A 168 -4.88 10.82 -11.11
C GLU A 168 -5.94 11.05 -12.20
N GLU A 169 -7.23 10.97 -11.87
CA GLU A 169 -8.29 11.26 -12.82
C GLU A 169 -8.53 12.77 -12.96
N GLY A 170 -8.10 13.58 -11.98
CA GLY A 170 -8.22 15.04 -12.02
C GLY A 170 -9.64 15.56 -11.92
N ILE A 171 -10.52 14.81 -11.24
CA ILE A 171 -11.93 15.18 -11.10
C ILE A 171 -12.07 16.50 -10.33
N GLN A 172 -12.98 17.35 -10.79
CA GLN A 172 -13.29 18.62 -10.14
C GLN A 172 -14.54 18.48 -9.30
N ILE A 173 -14.42 18.74 -8.01
CA ILE A 173 -15.54 18.72 -7.07
C ILE A 173 -16.15 20.10 -6.95
N ARG A 174 -17.47 20.18 -6.75
CA ARG A 174 -18.23 21.42 -6.55
C ARG A 174 -17.62 22.25 -5.41
N LYS A 175 -17.33 23.53 -5.66
CA LYS A 175 -16.51 24.38 -4.78
C LYS A 175 -17.13 24.72 -3.42
N ASP A 176 -18.43 24.52 -3.24
CA ASP A 176 -19.11 24.71 -1.96
C ASP A 176 -18.97 23.51 -1.01
N LEU A 177 -18.44 22.38 -1.50
CA LEU A 177 -18.21 21.19 -0.68
C LEU A 177 -16.83 21.22 -0.03
N THR A 178 -16.77 20.80 1.24
CA THR A 178 -15.50 20.45 1.89
C THR A 178 -15.10 19.04 1.48
N VAL A 179 -13.89 18.88 0.92
CA VAL A 179 -13.36 17.57 0.48
C VAL A 179 -12.20 17.16 1.36
N PHE A 180 -12.30 15.99 1.94
CA PHE A 180 -11.25 15.44 2.78
C PHE A 180 -11.09 13.93 2.59
N MET A 181 -10.00 13.38 3.10
CA MET A 181 -9.69 11.97 3.04
C MET A 181 -9.49 11.42 4.44
N VAL A 182 -9.98 10.21 4.67
CA VAL A 182 -9.65 9.36 5.82
C VAL A 182 -9.30 8.00 5.25
N ALA A 183 -8.01 7.71 5.17
CA ALA A 183 -7.44 6.53 4.51
C ALA A 183 -6.85 5.57 5.53
N PRO A 184 -7.62 4.58 6.04
CA PRO A 184 -7.08 3.52 6.86
C PRO A 184 -6.12 2.66 6.04
N LYS A 185 -4.88 2.51 6.48
CA LYS A 185 -3.83 1.74 5.81
C LYS A 185 -3.93 0.26 6.17
N SER A 186 -4.99 -0.38 5.64
CA SER A 186 -5.31 -1.78 5.91
C SER A 186 -6.47 -2.26 5.05
N PRO A 187 -6.54 -3.56 4.70
CA PRO A 187 -7.75 -4.16 4.17
C PRO A 187 -8.96 -3.94 5.09
N GLY A 188 -10.15 -3.74 4.51
CA GLY A 188 -11.35 -3.38 5.27
C GLY A 188 -11.71 -4.34 6.40
N SER A 189 -11.44 -5.64 6.27
CA SER A 189 -11.64 -6.62 7.34
C SER A 189 -10.79 -6.33 8.57
N GLU A 190 -9.53 -5.97 8.37
CA GLU A 190 -8.58 -5.68 9.44
C GLU A 190 -8.93 -4.36 10.16
N VAL A 191 -9.44 -3.35 9.42
CA VAL A 191 -9.99 -2.12 10.02
C VAL A 191 -11.01 -2.44 11.12
N ARG A 192 -11.86 -3.45 10.91
CA ARG A 192 -12.88 -3.87 11.89
C ARG A 192 -12.28 -4.69 13.03
N GLU A 193 -11.44 -5.66 12.70
CA GLU A 193 -10.89 -6.56 13.72
C GLU A 193 -9.97 -5.83 14.70
N GLU A 194 -9.12 -4.94 14.23
CA GLU A 194 -8.25 -4.14 15.10
C GLU A 194 -9.06 -3.14 15.97
N TYR A 195 -10.12 -2.55 15.42
CA TYR A 195 -11.04 -1.73 16.21
C TYR A 195 -11.69 -2.51 17.37
N LYS A 196 -12.19 -3.74 17.09
CA LYS A 196 -12.79 -4.60 18.13
C LYS A 196 -11.79 -5.02 19.23
N ARG A 197 -10.51 -5.08 18.90
CA ARG A 197 -9.43 -5.35 19.86
C ARG A 197 -9.10 -4.15 20.74
N GLY A 198 -9.74 -2.99 20.51
CA GLY A 198 -9.48 -1.74 21.23
C GLY A 198 -8.27 -0.98 20.70
N PHE A 199 -7.84 -1.32 19.48
CA PHE A 199 -6.80 -0.63 18.72
C PHE A 199 -7.44 0.07 17.51
N GLY A 200 -6.73 0.17 16.46
CA GLY A 200 -7.15 0.64 15.15
C GLY A 200 -6.10 0.25 14.14
N VAL A 201 -6.19 0.84 12.98
CA VAL A 201 -5.14 0.73 11.95
C VAL A 201 -4.57 2.11 11.69
N PRO A 202 -3.29 2.22 11.32
CA PRO A 202 -2.71 3.50 10.91
C PRO A 202 -3.57 4.17 9.85
N THR A 203 -3.76 5.48 9.98
CA THR A 203 -4.72 6.20 9.13
C THR A 203 -4.11 7.51 8.67
N LEU A 204 -4.03 7.74 7.36
CA LEU A 204 -3.74 9.04 6.81
C LEU A 204 -5.01 9.87 6.73
N ILE A 205 -4.91 11.14 7.13
CA ILE A 205 -5.98 12.12 6.93
C ILE A 205 -5.44 13.31 6.13
N ALA A 206 -6.27 13.84 5.26
CA ALA A 206 -5.93 15.00 4.45
C ALA A 206 -7.15 15.84 4.14
N CYS A 207 -6.96 17.14 3.92
CA CYS A 207 -7.97 18.02 3.38
C CYS A 207 -7.52 18.56 2.02
N HIS A 208 -8.42 18.50 1.03
CA HIS A 208 -8.13 19.05 -0.29
C HIS A 208 -8.26 20.58 -0.28
N GLY A 209 -7.12 21.27 -0.26
CA GLY A 209 -7.07 22.71 -0.05
C GLY A 209 -7.87 23.57 -1.06
N GLU A 210 -8.21 23.03 -2.23
CA GLU A 210 -9.07 23.69 -3.18
C GLU A 210 -10.57 23.59 -2.86
N ASN A 211 -10.93 22.71 -1.91
CA ASN A 211 -12.30 22.38 -1.53
C ASN A 211 -12.46 22.32 -0.01
N ASP A 212 -12.12 23.41 0.68
CA ASP A 212 -12.41 23.58 2.11
C ASP A 212 -12.89 25.01 2.42
N PRO A 213 -14.08 25.36 1.92
CA PRO A 213 -14.60 26.73 2.04
C PRO A 213 -14.86 27.18 3.48
N ASN A 214 -14.96 26.24 4.43
CA ASN A 214 -15.22 26.52 5.84
C ASN A 214 -13.97 26.31 6.73
N GLU A 215 -12.84 25.95 6.16
CA GLU A 215 -11.58 25.69 6.87
C GLU A 215 -11.73 24.68 8.04
N ASN A 216 -12.58 23.65 7.85
CA ASN A 216 -12.88 22.67 8.90
C ASN A 216 -12.73 21.20 8.45
N GLY A 217 -12.22 20.97 7.25
CA GLY A 217 -12.09 19.63 6.68
C GLY A 217 -11.20 18.72 7.53
N ILE A 218 -10.07 19.22 8.00
CA ILE A 218 -9.14 18.43 8.82
C ILE A 218 -9.75 18.06 10.19
N GLU A 219 -10.53 18.95 10.84
CA GLU A 219 -11.17 18.65 12.12
C GLU A 219 -12.25 17.57 11.97
N ILE A 220 -12.99 17.56 10.86
CA ILE A 220 -13.96 16.50 10.55
C ILE A 220 -13.22 15.19 10.25
N ALA A 221 -12.14 15.23 9.49
CA ALA A 221 -11.32 14.05 9.20
C ALA A 221 -10.74 13.44 10.48
N LYS A 222 -10.25 14.25 11.42
CA LYS A 222 -9.80 13.82 12.75
C LYS A 222 -10.91 13.11 13.53
N ALA A 223 -12.11 13.67 13.54
CA ALA A 223 -13.25 13.06 14.24
C ALA A 223 -13.62 11.68 13.63
N LEU A 224 -13.58 11.54 12.32
CA LEU A 224 -13.83 10.25 11.66
C LEU A 224 -12.67 9.26 11.87
N CYS A 225 -11.42 9.71 11.85
CA CYS A 225 -10.25 8.90 12.21
C CYS A 225 -10.36 8.40 13.66
N PHE A 226 -10.74 9.25 14.60
CA PHE A 226 -11.00 8.88 16.00
C PHE A 226 -12.11 7.81 16.07
N ALA A 227 -13.24 8.04 15.40
CA ALA A 227 -14.37 7.12 15.42
C ALA A 227 -14.04 5.74 14.82
N GLN A 228 -13.01 5.64 14.01
CA GLN A 228 -12.52 4.40 13.42
C GLN A 228 -11.38 3.74 14.22
N GLY A 229 -10.88 4.40 15.27
CA GLY A 229 -9.79 3.92 16.11
C GLY A 229 -8.40 4.28 15.57
N GLY A 230 -8.27 4.95 14.43
CA GLY A 230 -6.99 5.25 13.78
C GLY A 230 -6.02 6.05 14.67
N HIS A 231 -6.54 6.94 15.51
CA HIS A 231 -5.74 7.70 16.47
C HIS A 231 -4.96 6.84 17.48
N LEU A 232 -5.40 5.59 17.74
CA LEU A 232 -4.71 4.66 18.65
C LEU A 232 -3.56 3.91 17.94
N ALA A 233 -3.67 3.73 16.64
CA ALA A 233 -2.66 3.03 15.85
C ALA A 233 -1.65 3.98 15.20
N GLY A 234 -1.91 5.28 15.25
CA GLY A 234 -1.12 6.33 14.63
C GLY A 234 -1.86 6.98 13.46
N ALA A 235 -2.05 8.29 13.58
CA ALA A 235 -2.64 9.11 12.53
C ALA A 235 -1.58 10.02 11.92
N LEU A 236 -1.63 10.18 10.61
CA LEU A 236 -0.74 11.06 9.85
C LEU A 236 -1.59 12.10 9.13
N GLU A 237 -1.30 13.38 9.36
CA GLU A 237 -1.79 14.44 8.51
C GLU A 237 -0.93 14.52 7.27
N SER A 238 -1.55 14.33 6.09
CA SER A 238 -0.88 14.22 4.81
C SER A 238 -1.60 15.05 3.75
N SER A 239 -1.24 14.88 2.49
CA SER A 239 -1.96 15.40 1.33
C SER A 239 -2.58 14.28 0.51
N PHE A 240 -3.55 14.61 -0.35
CA PHE A 240 -4.08 13.68 -1.34
C PHE A 240 -2.98 13.16 -2.27
N VAL A 241 -2.02 14.01 -2.63
CA VAL A 241 -0.92 13.65 -3.53
C VAL A 241 0.06 12.72 -2.86
N ALA A 242 0.51 13.05 -1.65
CA ALA A 242 1.48 12.22 -0.92
C ALA A 242 0.91 10.82 -0.67
N GLU A 243 -0.36 10.74 -0.23
CA GLU A 243 -1.04 9.46 0.00
C GLU A 243 -1.09 8.63 -1.28
N VAL A 244 -1.63 9.18 -2.39
CA VAL A 244 -1.78 8.41 -3.64
C VAL A 244 -0.43 7.97 -4.20
N LYS A 245 0.58 8.84 -4.19
CA LYS A 245 1.87 8.51 -4.79
C LYS A 245 2.66 7.49 -3.99
N SER A 246 2.59 7.53 -2.65
CA SER A 246 3.23 6.53 -1.79
C SER A 246 2.51 5.19 -1.81
N ASP A 247 1.19 5.21 -1.68
CA ASP A 247 0.31 4.04 -1.70
C ASP A 247 0.49 3.23 -2.99
N LEU A 248 0.38 3.89 -4.15
CA LEU A 248 0.60 3.23 -5.45
C LEU A 248 1.97 2.57 -5.57
N LEU A 249 3.05 3.16 -5.03
CA LEU A 249 4.37 2.52 -5.08
C LEU A 249 4.46 1.33 -4.11
N GLY A 250 3.99 1.50 -2.88
CA GLY A 250 3.96 0.44 -1.88
C GLY A 250 3.22 -0.79 -2.38
N GLU A 251 1.97 -0.60 -2.83
CA GLU A 251 1.11 -1.66 -3.35
C GLU A 251 1.72 -2.37 -4.56
N GLN A 252 2.26 -1.63 -5.53
CA GLN A 252 2.88 -2.23 -6.70
C GLN A 252 4.11 -3.06 -6.36
N THR A 253 4.95 -2.57 -5.44
CA THR A 253 6.27 -3.14 -5.18
C THR A 253 6.25 -4.10 -3.99
N ILE A 254 6.64 -3.63 -2.80
CA ILE A 254 6.89 -4.54 -1.67
C ILE A 254 5.60 -5.13 -1.07
N LEU A 255 4.49 -4.40 -1.06
CA LEU A 255 3.28 -4.90 -0.41
C LEU A 255 2.68 -6.09 -1.16
N CYS A 256 2.59 -6.02 -2.49
CA CYS A 256 1.96 -7.07 -3.29
C CYS A 256 2.92 -7.70 -4.32
N GLY A 257 3.55 -6.89 -5.17
CA GLY A 257 4.31 -7.37 -6.31
C GLY A 257 5.54 -8.23 -5.97
N MET A 258 6.29 -7.85 -4.93
CA MET A 258 7.44 -8.63 -4.46
C MET A 258 7.01 -9.94 -3.83
N LEU A 259 5.94 -9.95 -3.03
CA LEU A 259 5.42 -11.17 -2.42
C LEU A 259 4.87 -12.13 -3.49
N GLN A 260 4.21 -11.59 -4.53
CA GLN A 260 3.77 -12.34 -5.71
C GLN A 260 4.96 -12.95 -6.46
N ALA A 261 5.93 -12.13 -6.86
CA ALA A 261 7.11 -12.58 -7.61
C ALA A 261 7.97 -13.55 -6.79
N GLY A 262 8.22 -13.23 -5.51
CA GLY A 262 8.98 -14.05 -4.59
C GLY A 262 8.37 -15.42 -4.35
N SER A 263 7.03 -15.48 -4.21
CA SER A 263 6.32 -16.77 -4.07
C SER A 263 6.56 -17.68 -5.27
N LEU A 264 6.39 -17.15 -6.48
CA LEU A 264 6.54 -17.94 -7.71
C LEU A 264 8.01 -18.36 -7.93
N LEU A 265 8.96 -17.43 -7.79
CA LEU A 265 10.38 -17.71 -7.97
C LEU A 265 10.92 -18.72 -6.95
N CYS A 266 10.57 -18.56 -5.69
CA CYS A 266 10.99 -19.49 -4.63
C CYS A 266 10.35 -20.86 -4.79
N TYR A 267 9.07 -20.93 -5.17
CA TYR A 267 8.39 -22.20 -5.43
C TYR A 267 9.05 -22.97 -6.57
N ASP A 268 9.28 -22.31 -7.70
CA ASP A 268 9.90 -22.93 -8.88
C ASP A 268 11.33 -23.39 -8.57
N LYS A 269 12.10 -22.61 -7.81
CA LYS A 269 13.45 -22.99 -7.38
C LYS A 269 13.42 -24.23 -6.49
N MET A 270 12.60 -24.25 -5.45
CA MET A 270 12.49 -25.39 -4.53
C MET A 270 12.08 -26.66 -5.27
N LYS A 271 11.08 -26.56 -6.15
CA LYS A 271 10.61 -27.68 -6.95
C LYS A 271 11.69 -28.22 -7.89
N ALA A 272 12.40 -27.33 -8.59
CA ALA A 272 13.48 -27.72 -9.51
C ALA A 272 14.60 -28.49 -8.80
N GLU A 273 14.84 -28.20 -7.53
CA GLU A 273 15.85 -28.85 -6.67
C GLU A 273 15.28 -30.06 -5.87
N GLY A 274 14.07 -30.51 -6.21
CA GLY A 274 13.46 -31.72 -5.66
C GLY A 274 12.86 -31.59 -4.27
N ILE A 275 12.56 -30.37 -3.82
CA ILE A 275 11.78 -30.16 -2.61
C ILE A 275 10.32 -30.46 -2.90
N GLU A 276 9.65 -31.14 -1.96
CA GLU A 276 8.25 -31.54 -2.11
C GLU A 276 7.35 -30.31 -2.36
N PRO A 277 6.57 -30.28 -3.46
CA PRO A 277 5.75 -29.13 -3.82
C PRO A 277 4.78 -28.68 -2.72
N ALA A 278 4.14 -29.62 -2.03
CA ALA A 278 3.19 -29.32 -0.97
C ALA A 278 3.87 -28.64 0.24
N TYR A 279 5.11 -29.06 0.56
CA TYR A 279 5.94 -28.41 1.58
C TYR A 279 6.37 -27.01 1.12
N ALA A 280 6.81 -26.86 -0.14
CA ALA A 280 7.21 -25.57 -0.67
C ALA A 280 6.05 -24.54 -0.64
N VAL A 281 4.82 -24.97 -1.00
CA VAL A 281 3.64 -24.11 -0.85
C VAL A 281 3.41 -23.72 0.60
N LYS A 282 3.47 -24.67 1.54
CA LYS A 282 3.25 -24.38 2.96
C LYS A 282 4.27 -23.39 3.50
N LEU A 283 5.56 -23.60 3.18
CA LEU A 283 6.64 -22.70 3.59
C LEU A 283 6.44 -21.27 3.09
N LEU A 284 6.02 -21.10 1.83
CA LEU A 284 5.85 -19.78 1.25
C LEU A 284 4.54 -19.12 1.69
N GLN A 285 3.43 -19.86 1.62
CA GLN A 285 2.11 -19.33 1.91
C GLN A 285 2.02 -18.75 3.33
N ASP A 286 2.47 -19.48 4.33
CA ASP A 286 2.42 -19.05 5.72
C ASP A 286 3.67 -18.25 6.12
N GLY A 287 4.80 -18.54 5.48
CA GLY A 287 6.09 -17.96 5.84
C GLY A 287 6.15 -16.44 5.64
N TRP A 288 5.46 -15.90 4.62
CA TRP A 288 5.39 -14.44 4.46
C TRP A 288 4.77 -13.78 5.69
N GLU A 289 3.66 -14.31 6.22
CA GLU A 289 3.03 -13.78 7.43
C GLU A 289 3.97 -13.83 8.63
N VAL A 290 4.58 -15.00 8.89
CA VAL A 290 5.48 -15.20 10.03
C VAL A 290 6.68 -14.26 9.99
N VAL A 291 7.31 -14.12 8.83
CA VAL A 291 8.48 -13.25 8.62
C VAL A 291 8.11 -11.77 8.78
N THR A 292 7.01 -11.34 8.18
CA THR A 292 6.61 -9.94 8.18
C THR A 292 5.94 -9.52 9.50
N GLU A 293 5.38 -10.43 10.27
CA GLU A 293 4.91 -10.12 11.62
C GLU A 293 6.10 -9.72 12.54
N ALA A 294 7.24 -10.40 12.40
CA ALA A 294 8.47 -9.97 13.10
C ALA A 294 8.95 -8.59 12.63
N LEU A 295 8.79 -8.27 11.35
CA LEU A 295 9.07 -6.95 10.80
C LEU A 295 8.19 -5.87 11.44
N LYS A 296 6.87 -6.09 11.53
CA LYS A 296 5.92 -5.17 12.16
C LYS A 296 6.26 -4.88 13.63
N GLN A 297 6.64 -5.92 14.37
CA GLN A 297 6.90 -5.82 15.81
C GLN A 297 8.15 -5.02 16.16
N GLY A 298 9.20 -5.05 15.35
CA GLY A 298 10.47 -4.42 15.69
C GLY A 298 11.36 -4.06 14.51
N GLY A 299 10.77 -3.86 13.34
CA GLY A 299 11.47 -3.45 12.13
C GLY A 299 12.28 -4.56 11.46
N VAL A 300 13.07 -4.15 10.47
CA VAL A 300 14.02 -5.02 9.77
C VAL A 300 15.01 -5.66 10.76
N THR A 301 15.40 -4.90 11.78
CA THR A 301 16.30 -5.40 12.85
C THR A 301 15.70 -6.64 13.53
N ASN A 302 14.46 -6.57 14.00
CA ASN A 302 13.82 -7.70 14.68
C ASN A 302 13.62 -8.90 13.77
N MET A 303 13.21 -8.67 12.54
CA MET A 303 13.06 -9.75 11.54
C MET A 303 14.41 -10.46 11.29
N MET A 304 15.48 -9.72 11.12
CA MET A 304 16.82 -10.25 10.89
C MET A 304 17.43 -10.91 12.15
N ASP A 305 17.04 -10.45 13.35
CA ASP A 305 17.51 -11.00 14.63
C ASP A 305 16.90 -12.38 14.96
N ARG A 306 15.85 -12.81 14.24
CA ARG A 306 15.31 -14.18 14.34
C ARG A 306 16.16 -15.22 13.62
N LEU A 307 17.08 -14.79 12.75
CA LEU A 307 18.02 -15.67 12.05
C LEU A 307 19.22 -16.07 12.93
N SER A 308 19.78 -17.25 12.67
CA SER A 308 21.12 -17.56 13.17
C SER A 308 22.15 -16.57 12.60
N ASN A 309 23.28 -16.37 13.28
CA ASN A 309 24.29 -15.42 12.81
C ASN A 309 24.79 -15.70 11.38
N PRO A 310 25.10 -16.94 10.96
CA PRO A 310 25.43 -17.23 9.57
C PRO A 310 24.30 -16.90 8.61
N ALA A 311 23.06 -17.27 8.93
CA ALA A 311 21.89 -17.01 8.11
C ALA A 311 21.59 -15.50 7.98
N LYS A 312 21.83 -14.72 9.04
CA LYS A 312 21.70 -13.25 9.00
C LYS A 312 22.70 -12.63 8.04
N ILE A 313 23.97 -13.03 8.08
CA ILE A 313 25.00 -12.53 7.16
C ILE A 313 24.62 -12.88 5.72
N GLU A 314 24.15 -14.11 5.48
CA GLU A 314 23.75 -14.54 4.14
C GLU A 314 22.49 -13.82 3.66
N ALA A 315 21.46 -13.66 4.49
CA ALA A 315 20.26 -12.87 4.16
C ALA A 315 20.63 -11.42 3.84
N PHE A 316 21.56 -10.83 4.60
CA PHE A 316 22.08 -9.49 4.34
C PHE A 316 22.77 -9.42 2.98
N ARG A 317 23.70 -10.34 2.68
CA ARG A 317 24.39 -10.41 1.39
C ARG A 317 23.42 -10.52 0.21
N LEU A 318 22.45 -11.43 0.31
CA LEU A 318 21.44 -11.65 -0.72
C LEU A 318 20.57 -10.39 -0.91
N SER A 319 20.18 -9.74 0.17
CA SER A 319 19.36 -8.52 0.07
C SER A 319 20.12 -7.35 -0.56
N GLU A 320 21.42 -7.17 -0.29
CA GLU A 320 22.22 -6.15 -0.97
C GLU A 320 22.34 -6.44 -2.49
N GLU A 321 22.52 -7.70 -2.86
CA GLU A 321 22.54 -8.10 -4.28
C GLU A 321 21.18 -7.85 -4.95
N LEU A 322 20.08 -8.22 -4.30
CA LEU A 322 18.71 -7.95 -4.76
C LEU A 322 18.44 -6.45 -4.93
N LYS A 323 18.89 -5.61 -3.98
CA LYS A 323 18.77 -4.15 -4.08
C LYS A 323 19.46 -3.62 -5.32
N VAL A 324 20.69 -4.08 -5.61
CA VAL A 324 21.41 -3.66 -6.82
C VAL A 324 20.67 -4.05 -8.10
N ILE A 325 20.14 -5.26 -8.17
CA ILE A 325 19.42 -5.76 -9.35
C ILE A 325 18.10 -5.01 -9.55
N MET A 326 17.33 -4.80 -8.48
CA MET A 326 15.97 -4.26 -8.58
C MET A 326 15.88 -2.73 -8.53
N ARG A 327 16.94 -2.01 -8.15
CA ARG A 327 16.92 -0.56 -7.99
C ARG A 327 16.27 0.16 -9.16
N SER A 328 16.72 -0.13 -10.38
CA SER A 328 16.19 0.52 -11.59
C SER A 328 14.71 0.20 -11.86
N LEU A 329 14.23 -0.96 -11.41
CA LEU A 329 12.82 -1.31 -11.52
C LEU A 329 11.97 -0.46 -10.57
N TYR A 330 12.38 -0.32 -9.31
CA TYR A 330 11.69 0.52 -8.34
C TYR A 330 11.67 1.99 -8.76
N GLU A 331 12.81 2.53 -9.19
CA GLU A 331 12.91 3.89 -9.73
C GLU A 331 11.97 4.10 -10.92
N LYS A 332 11.91 3.13 -11.84
CA LYS A 332 11.01 3.21 -12.98
C LYS A 332 9.54 3.23 -12.56
N HIS A 333 9.14 2.37 -11.62
CA HIS A 333 7.76 2.38 -11.12
C HIS A 333 7.40 3.71 -10.46
N MET A 334 8.31 4.29 -9.68
CA MET A 334 8.09 5.61 -9.09
C MET A 334 7.98 6.72 -10.16
N ASP A 335 8.87 6.69 -11.16
CA ASP A 335 8.81 7.63 -12.28
C ASP A 335 7.49 7.51 -13.08
N ASP A 336 7.00 6.29 -13.31
CA ASP A 336 5.73 6.03 -13.98
C ASP A 336 4.53 6.53 -13.14
N ILE A 337 4.60 6.39 -11.80
CA ILE A 337 3.60 6.92 -10.87
C ILE A 337 3.62 8.46 -10.85
N ILE A 338 4.79 9.06 -10.69
CA ILE A 338 4.95 10.53 -10.65
C ILE A 338 4.53 11.17 -11.97
N SER A 339 4.86 10.57 -13.10
CA SER A 339 4.47 11.08 -14.42
C SER A 339 3.01 10.83 -14.78
N GLY A 340 2.30 9.95 -14.05
CA GLY A 340 0.95 9.49 -14.36
C GLY A 340 0.88 8.45 -15.49
N GLU A 341 2.02 7.92 -15.94
CA GLU A 341 2.08 6.85 -16.96
C GLU A 341 1.40 5.57 -16.46
N PHE A 342 1.67 5.20 -15.20
CA PHE A 342 1.03 4.06 -14.55
C PHE A 342 -0.48 4.17 -14.56
N SER A 343 -1.00 5.27 -14.01
CA SER A 343 -2.45 5.50 -13.86
C SER A 343 -3.15 5.56 -15.21
N ARG A 344 -2.51 6.18 -16.22
CA ARG A 344 -3.04 6.20 -17.59
C ARG A 344 -3.13 4.80 -18.19
N GLY A 345 -2.07 3.99 -18.07
CA GLY A 345 -2.06 2.63 -18.60
C GLY A 345 -3.11 1.73 -17.96
N MET A 346 -3.34 1.91 -16.66
CA MET A 346 -4.39 1.21 -15.92
C MET A 346 -5.79 1.67 -16.34
N MET A 347 -6.03 2.98 -16.44
CA MET A 347 -7.32 3.51 -16.89
C MET A 347 -7.65 3.12 -18.34
N GLU A 348 -6.65 2.98 -19.21
CA GLU A 348 -6.82 2.43 -20.56
C GLU A 348 -7.30 0.96 -20.51
N ASP A 349 -6.76 0.15 -19.59
CA ASP A 349 -7.22 -1.23 -19.39
C ASP A 349 -8.66 -1.28 -18.82
N TRP A 350 -9.00 -0.38 -17.89
CA TRP A 350 -10.39 -0.24 -17.41
C TRP A 350 -11.37 0.06 -18.56
N ALA A 351 -10.98 0.94 -19.46
CA ALA A 351 -11.81 1.29 -20.62
C ALA A 351 -11.95 0.13 -21.61
N ASP A 352 -10.98 -0.78 -21.67
CA ASP A 352 -10.98 -2.02 -22.47
C ASP A 352 -11.60 -3.22 -21.72
N GLY A 353 -12.27 -2.99 -20.61
CA GLY A 353 -12.94 -4.03 -19.82
C GLY A 353 -12.04 -4.88 -18.97
N ASP A 354 -10.94 -4.33 -18.47
CA ASP A 354 -9.95 -4.98 -17.61
C ASP A 354 -9.24 -6.18 -18.31
N ALA A 355 -9.04 -6.11 -19.61
CA ALA A 355 -8.57 -7.26 -20.40
C ALA A 355 -7.20 -7.77 -19.96
N LYS A 356 -6.24 -6.87 -19.66
CA LYS A 356 -4.92 -7.26 -19.15
C LYS A 356 -5.02 -7.80 -17.73
N LEU A 357 -5.71 -7.09 -16.85
CA LEU A 357 -5.87 -7.46 -15.44
C LEU A 357 -6.49 -8.85 -15.32
N LEU A 358 -7.58 -9.12 -16.02
CA LEU A 358 -8.25 -10.42 -16.00
C LEU A 358 -7.37 -11.55 -16.57
N GLY A 359 -6.58 -11.26 -17.61
CA GLY A 359 -5.62 -12.21 -18.17
C GLY A 359 -4.51 -12.57 -17.18
N TRP A 360 -3.94 -11.60 -16.47
CA TRP A 360 -2.93 -11.83 -15.43
C TRP A 360 -3.49 -12.59 -14.23
N ARG A 361 -4.70 -12.22 -13.80
CA ARG A 361 -5.42 -12.92 -12.73
C ARG A 361 -5.66 -14.40 -13.08
N GLU A 362 -6.12 -14.68 -14.29
CA GLU A 362 -6.30 -16.05 -14.76
C GLU A 362 -4.97 -16.82 -14.78
N ALA A 363 -3.90 -16.20 -15.31
CA ALA A 363 -2.57 -16.79 -15.33
C ALA A 363 -2.08 -17.16 -13.91
N THR A 364 -2.27 -16.29 -12.94
CA THR A 364 -1.93 -16.57 -11.53
C THR A 364 -2.71 -17.78 -11.01
N GLY A 365 -4.03 -17.86 -11.24
CA GLY A 365 -4.86 -19.00 -10.84
C GLY A 365 -4.47 -20.32 -11.53
N GLN A 366 -3.76 -20.25 -12.65
CA GLN A 366 -3.27 -21.44 -13.36
C GLN A 366 -1.89 -21.92 -12.90
N THR A 367 -1.17 -21.15 -12.07
CA THR A 367 0.14 -21.54 -11.54
C THR A 367 0.05 -22.83 -10.74
N GLU A 368 1.13 -23.57 -10.69
CA GLU A 368 1.20 -24.79 -9.89
C GLU A 368 1.19 -24.48 -8.38
N PHE A 369 1.76 -23.34 -7.98
CA PHE A 369 1.68 -22.83 -6.60
C PHE A 369 0.20 -22.72 -6.14
N GLU A 370 -0.67 -22.14 -6.96
CA GLU A 370 -2.09 -22.00 -6.62
C GLU A 370 -2.83 -23.34 -6.53
N LYS A 371 -2.51 -24.28 -7.44
CA LYS A 371 -3.17 -25.57 -7.54
C LYS A 371 -2.69 -26.60 -6.52
N THR A 372 -1.50 -26.42 -5.97
CA THR A 372 -0.92 -27.33 -4.98
C THR A 372 -1.39 -26.95 -3.59
N GLU A 373 -1.95 -27.90 -2.84
CA GLU A 373 -2.31 -27.69 -1.44
C GLU A 373 -1.05 -27.79 -0.55
N GLY A 374 -0.86 -26.79 0.30
CA GLY A 374 0.21 -26.81 1.30
C GLY A 374 -0.12 -27.78 2.43
N VAL A 375 0.80 -28.67 2.78
CA VAL A 375 0.62 -29.69 3.82
C VAL A 375 1.79 -29.70 4.81
N GLY A 376 1.51 -30.16 6.02
CA GLY A 376 2.47 -30.30 7.10
C GLY A 376 2.38 -29.18 8.13
N GLU A 377 3.04 -29.40 9.25
CA GLU A 377 3.23 -28.39 10.29
C GLU A 377 4.68 -27.91 10.21
N ILE A 378 4.85 -26.58 10.15
CA ILE A 378 6.16 -25.92 10.15
C ILE A 378 6.18 -25.04 11.40
N THR A 379 7.21 -25.19 12.22
CA THR A 379 7.37 -24.34 13.42
C THR A 379 7.76 -22.93 13.05
N GLU A 380 7.46 -21.96 13.93
CA GLU A 380 7.81 -20.55 13.69
C GLU A 380 9.29 -20.38 13.35
N GLN A 381 10.20 -21.02 14.12
CA GLN A 381 11.62 -20.94 13.87
C GLN A 381 12.03 -21.56 12.52
N GLU A 382 11.34 -22.61 12.10
CA GLU A 382 11.64 -23.28 10.82
C GLU A 382 11.35 -22.39 9.60
N TYR A 383 10.38 -21.46 9.68
CA TYR A 383 10.16 -20.45 8.64
C TYR A 383 11.36 -19.51 8.50
N PHE A 384 12.03 -19.14 9.60
CA PHE A 384 13.24 -18.34 9.57
C PHE A 384 14.44 -19.15 9.08
N ASP A 385 14.62 -20.38 9.56
CA ASP A 385 15.75 -21.24 9.20
C ASP A 385 15.75 -21.64 7.73
N LYS A 386 14.56 -21.81 7.13
CA LYS A 386 14.39 -22.30 5.75
C LYS A 386 13.91 -21.24 4.76
N GLY A 387 13.55 -20.05 5.24
CA GLY A 387 13.05 -18.92 4.45
C GLY A 387 14.04 -17.74 4.36
N ILE A 388 15.35 -17.99 4.44
CA ILE A 388 16.37 -16.94 4.45
C ILE A 388 16.26 -16.03 3.22
N LEU A 389 15.98 -16.59 2.04
CA LEU A 389 15.76 -15.83 0.81
C LEU A 389 14.49 -14.96 0.88
N MET A 390 13.42 -15.46 1.51
CA MET A 390 12.20 -14.67 1.71
C MET A 390 12.50 -13.43 2.55
N ILE A 391 13.27 -13.60 3.63
CA ILE A 391 13.70 -12.52 4.51
C ILE A 391 14.58 -11.52 3.74
N ALA A 392 15.49 -12.00 2.90
CA ALA A 392 16.32 -11.15 2.04
C ALA A 392 15.46 -10.34 1.04
N MET A 393 14.43 -10.95 0.44
CA MET A 393 13.49 -10.28 -0.47
C MET A 393 12.66 -9.22 0.26
N VAL A 394 12.16 -9.52 1.46
CA VAL A 394 11.41 -8.55 2.27
C VAL A 394 12.30 -7.38 2.64
N ARG A 395 13.51 -7.62 3.16
CA ARG A 395 14.44 -6.53 3.49
C ARG A 395 14.76 -5.66 2.28
N ALA A 396 15.14 -6.28 1.17
CA ALA A 396 15.49 -5.55 -0.05
C ALA A 396 14.31 -4.72 -0.58
N GLY A 397 13.11 -5.30 -0.58
CA GLY A 397 11.90 -4.63 -1.05
C GLY A 397 11.48 -3.46 -0.18
N VAL A 398 11.50 -3.64 1.15
CA VAL A 398 11.19 -2.59 2.14
C VAL A 398 12.16 -1.41 2.00
N GLU A 399 13.49 -1.70 2.03
CA GLU A 399 14.49 -0.64 1.95
C GLU A 399 14.42 0.10 0.60
N LEU A 400 14.27 -0.62 -0.53
CA LEU A 400 14.16 0.02 -1.85
C LEU A 400 12.90 0.87 -1.98
N ALA A 401 11.75 0.39 -1.54
CA ALA A 401 10.50 1.15 -1.61
C ALA A 401 10.62 2.43 -0.78
N PHE A 402 11.11 2.32 0.44
CA PHE A 402 11.36 3.46 1.32
C PHE A 402 12.32 4.48 0.70
N GLU A 403 13.51 4.02 0.26
CA GLU A 403 14.54 4.89 -0.32
C GLU A 403 14.02 5.64 -1.55
N VAL A 404 13.33 4.95 -2.46
CA VAL A 404 12.82 5.52 -3.71
C VAL A 404 11.69 6.53 -3.45
N MET A 405 10.81 6.27 -2.48
CA MET A 405 9.78 7.23 -2.06
C MET A 405 10.39 8.50 -1.48
N VAL A 406 11.35 8.36 -0.56
CA VAL A 406 12.03 9.53 0.05
C VAL A 406 12.82 10.33 -0.99
N GLU A 407 13.52 9.67 -1.91
CA GLU A 407 14.21 10.34 -3.02
C GLU A 407 13.27 11.07 -3.97
N ALA A 408 12.03 10.61 -4.11
CA ALA A 408 10.99 11.29 -4.89
C ALA A 408 10.37 12.48 -4.15
N GLY A 409 10.67 12.67 -2.86
CA GLY A 409 10.21 13.80 -2.05
C GLY A 409 9.02 13.48 -1.14
N ILE A 410 8.71 12.21 -0.94
CA ILE A 410 7.72 11.74 0.05
C ILE A 410 8.38 11.71 1.43
N GLU A 411 7.68 12.19 2.45
CA GLU A 411 8.20 12.21 3.82
C GLU A 411 8.45 10.79 4.37
N PRO A 412 9.51 10.60 5.18
CA PRO A 412 9.89 9.29 5.71
C PRO A 412 8.77 8.58 6.48
N GLU A 413 7.91 9.32 7.17
CA GLU A 413 6.77 8.78 7.91
C GLU A 413 5.78 8.07 6.97
N SER A 414 5.41 8.72 5.87
CA SER A 414 4.53 8.12 4.86
C SER A 414 5.22 6.93 4.18
N ALA A 415 6.49 7.08 3.79
CA ALA A 415 7.27 6.02 3.17
C ALA A 415 7.40 4.78 4.06
N TYR A 416 7.55 4.96 5.39
CA TYR A 416 7.60 3.86 6.36
C TYR A 416 6.31 3.04 6.38
N TYR A 417 5.14 3.71 6.41
CA TYR A 417 3.86 3.00 6.41
C TYR A 417 3.68 2.19 5.13
N GLU A 418 3.92 2.80 3.99
CA GLU A 418 3.70 2.21 2.67
C GLU A 418 4.78 1.19 2.24
N SER A 419 5.90 1.09 2.96
CA SER A 419 6.96 0.14 2.63
C SER A 419 7.15 -0.97 3.66
N LEU A 420 6.85 -0.72 4.94
CA LEU A 420 7.14 -1.65 6.02
C LEU A 420 5.90 -2.06 6.81
N HIS A 421 5.11 -1.08 7.25
CA HIS A 421 4.07 -1.33 8.24
C HIS A 421 2.90 -2.14 7.68
N GLU A 422 2.56 -1.97 6.40
CA GLU A 422 1.45 -2.67 5.75
C GLU A 422 1.79 -4.06 5.24
N VAL A 423 3.07 -4.40 5.04
CA VAL A 423 3.48 -5.70 4.48
C VAL A 423 2.84 -6.90 5.20
N PRO A 424 2.78 -6.95 6.54
CA PRO A 424 2.17 -8.07 7.26
C PRO A 424 0.68 -8.28 6.95
N LEU A 425 -0.06 -7.21 6.62
CA LEU A 425 -1.50 -7.30 6.33
C LEU A 425 -1.76 -8.00 5.00
N ILE A 426 -0.93 -7.75 4.01
CA ILE A 426 -0.98 -8.45 2.72
C ILE A 426 -0.46 -9.88 2.88
N ALA A 427 0.65 -10.08 3.59
CA ALA A 427 1.21 -11.39 3.88
C ALA A 427 0.20 -12.31 4.61
N ASN A 428 -0.53 -11.78 5.59
CA ASN A 428 -1.64 -12.48 6.27
C ASN A 428 -2.75 -12.89 5.28
N THR A 429 -3.05 -12.05 4.31
CA THR A 429 -4.03 -12.40 3.26
C THR A 429 -3.52 -13.54 2.38
N ILE A 430 -2.22 -13.55 2.02
CA ILE A 430 -1.59 -14.66 1.29
C ILE A 430 -1.66 -15.96 2.12
N ALA A 431 -1.34 -15.90 3.41
CA ALA A 431 -1.39 -17.06 4.30
C ALA A 431 -2.78 -17.70 4.33
N ARG A 432 -3.83 -16.87 4.37
CA ARG A 432 -5.23 -17.35 4.42
C ARG A 432 -5.80 -17.74 3.05
N LYS A 433 -5.35 -17.14 1.94
CA LYS A 433 -6.07 -17.16 0.66
C LYS A 433 -5.19 -17.44 -0.56
N LYS A 434 -3.87 -17.50 -0.41
CA LYS A 434 -2.87 -17.52 -1.49
C LYS A 434 -2.92 -16.27 -2.39
N LEU A 435 -2.18 -16.31 -3.51
CA LEU A 435 -1.96 -15.15 -4.37
C LEU A 435 -3.20 -14.75 -5.17
N TYR A 436 -3.92 -15.73 -5.72
CA TYR A 436 -5.09 -15.47 -6.57
C TYR A 436 -6.19 -14.71 -5.82
N GLU A 437 -6.58 -15.20 -4.65
CA GLU A 437 -7.61 -14.55 -3.84
C GLU A 437 -7.08 -13.30 -3.14
N MET A 438 -5.79 -13.22 -2.78
CA MET A 438 -5.17 -12.00 -2.27
C MET A 438 -5.36 -10.87 -3.28
N ASN A 439 -4.99 -11.08 -4.54
CA ASN A 439 -5.13 -10.08 -5.59
C ASN A 439 -6.60 -9.67 -5.84
N ARG A 440 -7.57 -10.57 -5.64
CA ARG A 440 -9.01 -10.25 -5.78
C ARG A 440 -9.60 -9.46 -4.60
N ILE A 441 -8.93 -9.44 -3.46
CA ILE A 441 -9.43 -8.80 -2.23
C ILE A 441 -8.91 -7.38 -2.09
N ILE A 442 -7.70 -7.12 -2.59
CA ILE A 442 -7.09 -5.80 -2.62
C ILE A 442 -7.79 -4.88 -3.63
N SER A 443 -7.39 -3.62 -3.71
CA SER A 443 -7.96 -2.68 -4.68
C SER A 443 -7.63 -3.07 -6.13
N ASP A 444 -8.43 -2.61 -7.09
CA ASP A 444 -8.13 -2.82 -8.53
C ASP A 444 -6.79 -2.16 -8.91
N THR A 445 -6.43 -1.05 -8.26
CA THR A 445 -5.16 -0.34 -8.44
C THR A 445 -3.98 -1.16 -7.95
N ALA A 446 -4.10 -1.72 -6.74
CA ALA A 446 -3.10 -2.61 -6.16
C ALA A 446 -2.90 -3.88 -6.99
N GLU A 447 -3.99 -4.52 -7.41
CA GLU A 447 -3.93 -5.74 -8.21
C GLU A 447 -3.23 -5.51 -9.56
N TYR A 448 -3.61 -4.44 -10.27
CA TYR A 448 -2.98 -4.09 -11.54
C TYR A 448 -1.49 -3.80 -11.36
N GLY A 449 -1.13 -3.02 -10.34
CA GLY A 449 0.24 -2.69 -9.99
C GLY A 449 1.06 -3.92 -9.58
N CYS A 450 0.50 -4.80 -8.76
CA CYS A 450 1.10 -6.06 -8.35
C CYS A 450 1.54 -6.91 -9.56
N TYR A 451 0.64 -7.14 -10.49
CA TYR A 451 0.96 -7.92 -11.68
C TYR A 451 1.96 -7.21 -12.60
N LEU A 452 1.82 -5.90 -12.77
CA LEU A 452 2.76 -5.12 -13.59
C LEU A 452 4.19 -5.23 -13.06
N PHE A 453 4.36 -5.09 -11.74
CA PHE A 453 5.66 -5.26 -11.09
C PHE A 453 6.16 -6.70 -11.19
N ALA A 454 5.34 -7.69 -10.85
CA ALA A 454 5.74 -9.09 -10.86
C ALA A 454 6.19 -9.56 -12.25
N HIS A 455 5.52 -9.15 -13.32
CA HIS A 455 5.91 -9.47 -14.69
C HIS A 455 7.25 -8.86 -15.10
N ALA A 456 7.63 -7.73 -14.53
CA ALA A 456 8.94 -7.12 -14.77
C ALA A 456 10.02 -7.70 -13.84
N CYS A 457 9.67 -8.02 -12.59
CA CYS A 457 10.59 -8.51 -11.57
C CYS A 457 11.02 -9.96 -11.81
N VAL A 458 10.09 -10.85 -12.18
CA VAL A 458 10.40 -12.28 -12.38
C VAL A 458 11.50 -12.50 -13.40
N PRO A 459 11.43 -11.97 -14.64
CA PRO A 459 12.53 -12.11 -15.61
C PRO A 459 13.84 -11.44 -15.16
N LEU A 460 13.75 -10.32 -14.44
CA LEU A 460 14.92 -9.59 -13.93
C LEU A 460 15.71 -10.42 -12.92
N LEU A 461 15.03 -11.26 -12.13
CA LEU A 461 15.63 -12.11 -11.11
C LEU A 461 16.00 -13.52 -11.59
N GLU A 462 15.73 -13.90 -12.84
CA GLU A 462 16.02 -15.26 -13.35
C GLU A 462 17.48 -15.67 -13.19
N ASP A 463 18.43 -14.79 -13.51
CA ASP A 463 19.85 -15.10 -13.40
C ASP A 463 20.31 -15.15 -11.93
N PHE A 464 19.79 -14.27 -11.08
CA PHE A 464 20.02 -14.33 -9.64
C PHE A 464 19.52 -15.66 -9.06
N MET A 465 18.31 -16.10 -9.40
CA MET A 465 17.74 -17.36 -8.92
C MET A 465 18.54 -18.60 -9.32
N LYS A 466 19.32 -18.56 -10.40
CA LYS A 466 20.25 -19.63 -10.78
C LYS A 466 21.43 -19.75 -9.83
N THR A 467 21.85 -18.65 -9.21
CA THR A 467 22.96 -18.62 -8.24
C THR A 467 22.53 -18.97 -6.82
N VAL A 468 21.23 -18.92 -6.53
CA VAL A 468 20.67 -19.24 -5.22
C VAL A 468 20.73 -20.72 -4.94
N ASP A 469 21.16 -21.12 -3.74
CA ASP A 469 21.13 -22.50 -3.25
C ASP A 469 19.86 -22.76 -2.41
N THR A 470 19.47 -24.03 -2.30
CA THR A 470 18.35 -24.46 -1.44
C THR A 470 18.66 -24.34 0.05
N ASP A 471 19.90 -24.14 0.43
CA ASP A 471 20.28 -23.84 1.80
C ASP A 471 19.68 -22.54 2.32
N VAL A 472 19.37 -21.59 1.42
CA VAL A 472 18.71 -20.32 1.78
C VAL A 472 17.20 -20.32 1.53
N ILE A 473 16.67 -21.37 0.85
CA ILE A 473 15.24 -21.54 0.62
C ILE A 473 14.84 -23.01 0.59
N GLY A 474 14.12 -23.47 1.60
CA GLY A 474 13.52 -24.80 1.68
C GLY A 474 14.30 -25.83 2.50
N LYS A 475 15.64 -25.85 2.53
CA LYS A 475 16.43 -26.80 3.33
C LYS A 475 16.96 -26.20 4.63
N GLY A 476 17.42 -24.95 4.58
CA GLY A 476 18.12 -24.30 5.67
C GLY A 476 19.64 -24.55 5.65
N MET A 477 20.41 -23.62 6.20
CA MET A 477 21.86 -23.70 6.27
C MET A 477 22.31 -24.82 7.23
N CYS A 478 23.41 -25.50 6.88
CA CYS A 478 23.94 -26.55 7.70
C CYS A 478 24.47 -26.01 9.06
N PRO A 479 24.07 -26.60 10.20
CA PRO A 479 24.54 -26.13 11.52
C PRO A 479 26.07 -26.25 11.73
N GLU A 480 26.76 -27.06 10.93
CA GLU A 480 28.21 -27.27 11.02
C GLU A 480 29.01 -26.10 10.42
N ASP A 481 28.39 -25.24 9.61
CA ASP A 481 29.00 -24.03 9.02
C ASP A 481 28.97 -22.82 9.97
N ASN A 482 28.95 -23.04 11.27
CA ASN A 482 28.74 -22.02 12.31
C ASN A 482 29.91 -21.05 12.57
N GLY A 483 30.96 -21.07 11.75
CA GLY A 483 32.05 -20.11 11.85
C GLY A 483 31.64 -18.73 11.32
N VAL A 484 31.36 -17.79 12.23
CA VAL A 484 31.03 -16.41 11.86
C VAL A 484 32.22 -15.51 12.14
N ASP A 485 32.58 -14.67 11.16
CA ASP A 485 33.44 -13.53 11.45
C ASP A 485 32.65 -12.49 12.25
N ASN A 486 32.99 -12.34 13.52
CA ASN A 486 32.36 -11.41 14.44
C ASN A 486 32.39 -9.94 13.92
N ARG A 487 33.42 -9.58 13.16
CA ARG A 487 33.53 -8.24 12.59
C ARG A 487 32.47 -8.03 11.52
N THR A 488 32.32 -8.98 10.61
CA THR A 488 31.26 -8.96 9.58
C THR A 488 29.88 -8.89 10.23
N LEU A 489 29.62 -9.66 11.30
CA LEU A 489 28.34 -9.61 12.00
C LEU A 489 28.07 -8.24 12.65
N VAL A 490 29.09 -7.61 13.22
CA VAL A 490 28.97 -6.26 13.79
C VAL A 490 28.66 -5.25 12.69
N ASP A 491 29.37 -5.32 11.56
CA ASP A 491 29.14 -4.42 10.42
C ASP A 491 27.73 -4.59 9.84
N VAL A 492 27.25 -5.82 9.68
CA VAL A 492 25.89 -6.13 9.23
C VAL A 492 24.84 -5.54 10.17
N ASN A 493 24.97 -5.79 11.47
CA ASN A 493 24.05 -5.23 12.47
C ASN A 493 24.07 -3.70 12.49
N PHE A 494 25.25 -3.09 12.31
CA PHE A 494 25.36 -1.64 12.24
C PHE A 494 24.62 -1.08 11.02
N ILE A 495 24.80 -1.66 9.84
CA ILE A 495 24.16 -1.19 8.60
C ILE A 495 22.63 -1.32 8.72
N ILE A 496 22.13 -2.46 9.20
CA ILE A 496 20.67 -2.67 9.36
C ILE A 496 20.08 -1.63 10.30
N ARG A 497 20.65 -1.47 11.50
CA ARG A 497 20.10 -0.59 12.55
C ARG A 497 20.18 0.89 12.23
N ASN A 498 21.12 1.32 11.40
CA ASN A 498 21.29 2.70 10.98
C ASN A 498 20.68 2.99 9.60
N HIS A 499 19.87 2.09 9.07
CA HIS A 499 19.09 2.39 7.88
C HIS A 499 17.98 3.39 8.22
N PRO A 500 17.74 4.43 7.40
CA PRO A 500 16.73 5.46 7.71
C PRO A 500 15.31 4.90 7.99
N VAL A 501 14.93 3.78 7.38
CA VAL A 501 13.64 3.12 7.67
C VAL A 501 13.56 2.58 9.10
N GLU A 502 14.69 2.16 9.69
CA GLU A 502 14.76 1.73 11.09
C GLU A 502 14.71 2.92 12.04
N GLU A 503 15.44 3.99 11.74
CA GLU A 503 15.46 5.20 12.56
C GLU A 503 14.08 5.83 12.67
N ILE A 504 13.37 6.05 11.56
CA ILE A 504 12.00 6.57 11.59
C ILE A 504 11.02 5.53 12.17
N GLY A 505 11.24 4.26 11.89
CA GLY A 505 10.42 3.16 12.40
C GLY A 505 10.45 3.05 13.93
N GLU A 506 11.59 3.26 14.57
CA GLU A 506 11.70 3.29 16.04
C GLU A 506 10.83 4.41 16.61
N VAL A 507 10.95 5.63 16.07
CA VAL A 507 10.13 6.79 16.50
C VAL A 507 8.64 6.53 16.33
N LEU A 508 8.23 5.98 15.19
CA LEU A 508 6.81 5.74 14.89
C LEU A 508 6.25 4.59 15.73
N ARG A 509 6.98 3.50 15.92
CA ARG A 509 6.56 2.37 16.78
C ARG A 509 6.41 2.78 18.23
N ASP A 510 7.31 3.61 18.76
CA ASP A 510 7.20 4.15 20.14
C ASP A 510 5.96 5.04 20.29
N ALA A 511 5.63 5.82 19.26
CA ALA A 511 4.45 6.69 19.25
C ALA A 511 3.13 5.91 19.08
N MET A 512 3.17 4.76 18.40
CA MET A 512 2.02 3.88 18.22
C MET A 512 1.73 3.09 19.51
N GLY A 513 1.14 3.68 20.53
CA GLY A 513 0.87 3.05 21.84
C GLY A 513 0.14 1.69 21.83
N SER A 514 -0.16 1.15 20.65
CA SER A 514 -0.82 -0.14 20.40
C SER A 514 0.14 -1.31 20.17
N MET A 515 1.44 -1.07 19.98
CA MET A 515 2.40 -2.15 19.80
C MET A 515 2.81 -2.72 21.15
N LYS A 516 2.70 -4.05 21.30
CA LYS A 516 3.20 -4.75 22.49
C LYS A 516 4.70 -4.51 22.58
N ALA A 517 5.17 -4.07 23.76
CA ALA A 517 6.59 -4.10 24.06
C ALA A 517 7.11 -5.52 23.83
N LEU A 518 8.22 -5.63 23.14
CA LEU A 518 8.94 -6.91 22.90
C LEU A 518 9.42 -7.51 24.21
#